data_64ce49100e2ba161a4b8056d43a0a9ca
#
_entry.id   64ce49100e2ba161a4b8056d43a0a9ca
#
_cell.length_a   1.000
_cell.length_b   1.000
_cell.length_c   1.000
_cell.angle_alpha   90.00
_cell.angle_beta   90.00
_cell.angle_gamma   90.00
#
_symmetry.space_group_name_H-M   'P 1'
#
loop_
_entity.id
_entity.type
_entity.pdbx_description
1 polymer ?
#
loop_
_entity_poly.entity_id
_entity_poly.type
_entity_poly.pdbx_seq_one_letter_code
_entity_poly.pdbx_strand_id
1 'polypeptide(L)'
;SGKDKDWSSSYRSILEQIPCNKLLVILEDLIVDSPVQPSKFEELVKFGIEFNAKHIQYWTTLSKNLKSKNNLFFEIPNKMPYRSTVCGFWDKSYLMELLIPGENPWNFEIMGSYRTSYDSDFYVIKTPLCKFVNIIEKGCWTNESIVWARQNNVQLNFSSRPITNNAHILISKMKQYYFNSVMRIPW
;
A
#
# COMPACT_ATOMS: atom_id res chain seq x y z
N SER A 1 22.57 10.69 -0.93
CA SER A 1 21.21 11.25 -1.01
C SER A 1 21.26 12.66 -0.43
N GLY A 2 20.73 13.65 -1.15
CA GLY A 2 20.66 15.03 -0.70
C GLY A 2 19.66 15.19 0.47
N LYS A 3 19.55 16.40 1.04
CA LYS A 3 18.50 16.73 2.00
C LYS A 3 17.14 16.38 1.41
N ASP A 4 16.33 15.58 2.14
CA ASP A 4 14.96 15.30 1.76
C ASP A 4 14.19 16.61 1.64
N LYS A 5 13.72 16.91 0.44
CA LYS A 5 12.84 18.06 0.21
C LYS A 5 11.43 17.74 0.73
N ASP A 6 10.89 16.62 0.29
CA ASP A 6 9.64 16.01 0.68
C ASP A 6 9.67 14.54 0.23
N TRP A 7 8.75 13.73 0.76
CA TRP A 7 8.71 12.30 0.46
C TRP A 7 8.51 12.00 -1.03
N SER A 8 7.56 12.63 -1.69
CA SER A 8 7.23 12.33 -3.09
C SER A 8 8.35 12.72 -4.05
N SER A 9 9.02 13.85 -3.82
CA SER A 9 10.18 14.27 -4.62
C SER A 9 11.38 13.34 -4.42
N SER A 10 11.66 12.94 -3.17
CA SER A 10 12.72 11.98 -2.84
C SER A 10 12.42 10.61 -3.46
N TYR A 11 11.16 10.15 -3.36
CA TYR A 11 10.75 8.88 -3.93
C TYR A 11 10.86 8.88 -5.46
N ARG A 12 10.41 9.96 -6.12
CA ARG A 12 10.60 10.14 -7.58
C ARG A 12 12.05 10.01 -7.98
N SER A 13 12.97 10.69 -7.26
CA SER A 13 14.40 10.64 -7.55
C SER A 13 15.00 9.23 -7.40
N ILE A 14 14.48 8.42 -6.48
CA ILE A 14 14.85 7.00 -6.36
C ILE A 14 14.35 6.22 -7.57
N LEU A 15 13.08 6.40 -7.95
CA LEU A 15 12.47 5.69 -9.09
C LEU A 15 13.18 5.98 -10.41
N GLU A 16 13.65 7.20 -10.62
CA GLU A 16 14.42 7.60 -11.82
C GLU A 16 15.71 6.80 -11.98
N GLN A 17 16.32 6.34 -10.89
CA GLN A 17 17.55 5.56 -10.91
C GLN A 17 17.32 4.05 -11.14
N ILE A 18 16.08 3.58 -11.06
CA ILE A 18 15.74 2.17 -11.24
C ILE A 18 15.51 1.89 -12.74
N PRO A 19 16.24 0.97 -13.38
CA PRO A 19 16.11 0.73 -14.82
C PRO A 19 14.85 -0.08 -15.20
N CYS A 20 14.19 -0.75 -14.23
CA CYS A 20 13.04 -1.60 -14.48
C CYS A 20 11.73 -0.79 -14.61
N ASN A 21 10.81 -1.23 -15.47
CA ASN A 21 9.50 -0.60 -15.65
C ASN A 21 8.41 -1.16 -14.74
N LYS A 22 8.61 -2.32 -14.15
CA LYS A 22 7.67 -2.91 -13.18
C LYS A 22 8.39 -3.06 -11.85
N LEU A 23 7.72 -2.68 -10.78
CA LEU A 23 8.27 -2.59 -9.44
C LEU A 23 7.40 -3.33 -8.44
N LEU A 24 8.02 -3.99 -7.48
CA LEU A 24 7.36 -4.40 -6.25
C LEU A 24 7.85 -3.46 -5.13
N VAL A 25 6.93 -2.70 -4.58
CA VAL A 25 7.21 -1.70 -3.54
C VAL A 25 6.78 -2.24 -2.19
N ILE A 26 7.71 -2.27 -1.23
CA ILE A 26 7.47 -2.62 0.17
C ILE A 26 8.01 -1.48 1.03
N LEU A 27 7.24 -1.01 2.00
CA LEU A 27 7.69 -0.01 2.97
C LEU A 27 8.43 -0.69 4.12
N GLU A 28 9.34 0.03 4.74
CA GLU A 28 10.20 -0.47 5.83
C GLU A 28 9.45 -0.80 7.12
N ASP A 29 8.24 -0.27 7.28
CA ASP A 29 7.36 -0.54 8.41
C ASP A 29 6.42 -1.75 8.20
N LEU A 30 6.54 -2.42 7.05
CA LEU A 30 5.79 -3.61 6.70
C LEU A 30 6.71 -4.85 6.74
N ILE A 31 6.67 -5.60 7.84
CA ILE A 31 7.49 -6.81 7.99
C ILE A 31 6.85 -8.00 7.26
N VAL A 32 7.68 -8.73 6.53
CA VAL A 32 7.32 -10.04 5.95
C VAL A 32 7.46 -11.11 7.04
N ASP A 33 6.33 -11.59 7.58
CA ASP A 33 6.26 -12.50 8.74
C ASP A 33 6.04 -13.98 8.36
N SER A 34 6.09 -14.30 7.09
CA SER A 34 6.09 -15.69 6.62
C SER A 34 6.82 -15.81 5.28
N PRO A 35 7.30 -17.00 4.89
CA PRO A 35 7.90 -17.19 3.59
C PRO A 35 6.98 -16.77 2.46
N VAL A 36 7.50 -16.01 1.51
CA VAL A 36 6.82 -15.71 0.25
C VAL A 36 6.79 -16.99 -0.59
N GLN A 37 5.63 -17.37 -1.10
CA GLN A 37 5.50 -18.52 -1.99
C GLN A 37 5.99 -18.12 -3.40
N PRO A 38 7.09 -18.74 -3.91
CA PRO A 38 7.68 -18.32 -5.19
C PRO A 38 6.67 -18.36 -6.36
N SER A 39 5.84 -19.41 -6.43
CA SER A 39 4.83 -19.55 -7.46
C SER A 39 3.81 -18.39 -7.49
N LYS A 40 3.34 -17.96 -6.31
CA LYS A 40 2.41 -16.82 -6.22
C LYS A 40 3.08 -15.51 -6.63
N PHE A 41 4.35 -15.35 -6.29
CA PHE A 41 5.11 -14.17 -6.70
C PHE A 41 5.30 -14.13 -8.23
N GLU A 42 5.67 -15.26 -8.82
CA GLU A 42 5.80 -15.39 -10.28
C GLU A 42 4.46 -15.13 -10.99
N GLU A 43 3.36 -15.65 -10.47
CA GLU A 43 2.01 -15.40 -10.98
C GLU A 43 1.61 -13.92 -10.88
N LEU A 44 1.97 -13.22 -9.78
CA LEU A 44 1.75 -11.79 -9.66
C LEU A 44 2.50 -11.00 -10.75
N VAL A 45 3.79 -11.28 -10.90
CA VAL A 45 4.62 -10.59 -11.90
C VAL A 45 4.13 -10.88 -13.31
N LYS A 46 3.85 -12.16 -13.61
CA LYS A 46 3.32 -12.59 -14.92
C LYS A 46 1.99 -11.91 -15.26
N PHE A 47 1.06 -11.90 -14.31
CA PHE A 47 -0.21 -11.20 -14.46
C PHE A 47 -0.01 -9.69 -14.68
N GLY A 48 0.85 -9.06 -13.87
CA GLY A 48 1.15 -7.63 -13.97
C GLY A 48 1.72 -7.22 -15.34
N ILE A 49 2.51 -8.09 -15.96
CA ILE A 49 3.06 -7.88 -17.31
C ILE A 49 1.99 -8.15 -18.37
N GLU A 50 1.32 -9.31 -18.32
CA GLU A 50 0.35 -9.76 -19.31
C GLU A 50 -0.83 -8.79 -19.45
N PHE A 51 -1.37 -8.31 -18.33
CA PHE A 51 -2.50 -7.38 -18.29
C PHE A 51 -2.08 -5.91 -18.27
N ASN A 52 -0.79 -5.62 -18.43
CA ASN A 52 -0.23 -4.27 -18.33
C ASN A 52 -0.74 -3.52 -17.10
N ALA A 53 -0.78 -4.19 -15.94
CA ALA A 53 -1.34 -3.64 -14.72
C ALA A 53 -0.61 -2.35 -14.32
N LYS A 54 -1.38 -1.31 -14.00
CA LYS A 54 -0.88 -0.07 -13.42
C LYS A 54 -0.51 -0.27 -11.97
N HIS A 55 -1.38 -0.99 -11.23
CA HIS A 55 -1.18 -1.29 -9.81
C HIS A 55 -1.82 -2.61 -9.41
N ILE A 56 -1.15 -3.39 -8.56
CA ILE A 56 -1.71 -4.59 -7.92
C ILE A 56 -1.40 -4.54 -6.43
N GLN A 57 -2.44 -4.52 -5.61
CA GLN A 57 -2.30 -4.69 -4.16
C GLN A 57 -2.07 -6.16 -3.84
N TYR A 58 -0.99 -6.47 -3.10
CA TYR A 58 -0.57 -7.86 -2.84
C TYR A 58 -0.61 -8.26 -1.36
N TRP A 59 -0.90 -7.34 -0.46
CA TRP A 59 -0.79 -7.54 0.98
C TRP A 59 -2.11 -7.43 1.74
N THR A 60 -3.14 -6.89 1.11
CA THR A 60 -4.46 -6.70 1.73
C THR A 60 -5.54 -7.45 0.98
N THR A 61 -6.56 -7.86 1.70
CA THR A 61 -7.79 -8.40 1.13
C THR A 61 -8.87 -7.32 1.18
N LEU A 62 -9.36 -6.91 0.03
CA LEU A 62 -10.50 -6.02 -0.08
C LEU A 62 -11.82 -6.80 0.11
N SER A 63 -12.93 -6.07 0.31
CA SER A 63 -14.24 -6.65 0.64
C SER A 63 -14.74 -7.68 -0.37
N LYS A 64 -15.63 -8.57 0.09
CA LYS A 64 -16.10 -9.81 -0.58
C LYS A 64 -16.84 -9.65 -1.92
N ASN A 65 -17.11 -8.43 -2.40
CA ASN A 65 -17.96 -8.19 -3.58
C ASN A 65 -17.22 -7.61 -4.79
N LEU A 66 -15.93 -7.90 -4.92
CA LEU A 66 -15.15 -7.43 -6.07
C LEU A 66 -15.34 -8.32 -7.28
N LYS A 67 -15.33 -7.71 -8.48
CA LYS A 67 -15.38 -8.45 -9.73
C LYS A 67 -14.10 -9.27 -9.89
N SER A 68 -14.26 -10.58 -10.05
CA SER A 68 -13.13 -11.48 -10.29
C SER A 68 -12.57 -11.25 -11.70
N LYS A 69 -11.27 -11.02 -11.80
CA LYS A 69 -10.57 -10.99 -13.09
C LYS A 69 -10.20 -12.40 -13.54
N ASN A 70 -9.68 -13.18 -12.58
CA ASN A 70 -9.36 -14.60 -12.75
C ASN A 70 -9.36 -15.30 -11.38
N ASN A 71 -8.79 -16.49 -11.29
CA ASN A 71 -8.75 -17.26 -10.03
C ASN A 71 -7.93 -16.59 -8.91
N LEU A 72 -6.99 -15.69 -9.24
CA LEU A 72 -6.03 -15.11 -8.30
C LEU A 72 -6.26 -13.62 -8.02
N PHE A 73 -6.94 -12.89 -8.92
CA PHE A 73 -7.07 -11.45 -8.84
C PHE A 73 -8.51 -10.98 -8.94
N PHE A 74 -8.81 -9.90 -8.19
CA PHE A 74 -9.99 -9.07 -8.37
C PHE A 74 -9.62 -7.77 -9.09
N GLU A 75 -10.56 -7.20 -9.83
CA GLU A 75 -10.49 -5.82 -10.30
C GLU A 75 -10.84 -4.87 -9.15
N ILE A 76 -10.06 -3.80 -8.98
CA ILE A 76 -10.39 -2.73 -8.05
C ILE A 76 -11.34 -1.77 -8.77
N PRO A 77 -12.57 -1.58 -8.25
CA PRO A 77 -13.56 -0.73 -8.94
C PRO A 77 -13.17 0.74 -8.89
N ASN A 78 -13.77 1.50 -9.80
CA ASN A 78 -13.67 2.95 -9.82
C ASN A 78 -14.15 3.55 -8.50
N LYS A 79 -13.58 4.69 -8.12
CA LYS A 79 -13.89 5.44 -6.88
C LYS A 79 -13.73 4.62 -5.59
N MET A 80 -12.95 3.54 -5.62
CA MET A 80 -12.67 2.80 -4.41
C MET A 80 -11.64 3.55 -3.56
N PRO A 81 -11.90 3.76 -2.25
CA PRO A 81 -10.90 4.30 -1.33
C PRO A 81 -9.65 3.42 -1.28
N TYR A 82 -8.49 4.05 -1.14
CA TYR A 82 -7.19 3.38 -1.06
C TYR A 82 -6.88 2.46 -2.24
N ARG A 83 -7.39 2.81 -3.44
CA ARG A 83 -7.06 2.03 -4.64
C ARG A 83 -5.62 2.20 -5.10
N SER A 84 -4.96 3.31 -4.71
CA SER A 84 -3.53 3.56 -4.92
C SER A 84 -2.79 3.52 -3.58
N THR A 85 -2.39 2.35 -3.13
CA THR A 85 -1.53 2.19 -1.94
C THR A 85 -0.06 2.33 -2.35
N VAL A 86 0.81 2.88 -1.46
CA VAL A 86 2.25 2.95 -1.74
C VAL A 86 2.81 1.55 -1.95
N CYS A 87 2.52 0.62 -1.02
CA CYS A 87 2.88 -0.78 -1.18
C CYS A 87 2.07 -1.42 -2.30
N GLY A 88 2.74 -2.07 -3.24
CA GLY A 88 2.09 -2.73 -4.35
C GLY A 88 3.06 -3.12 -5.45
N PHE A 89 2.56 -3.88 -6.42
CA PHE A 89 3.19 -3.98 -7.71
C PHE A 89 2.74 -2.78 -8.55
N TRP A 90 3.70 -2.07 -9.14
CA TRP A 90 3.47 -0.84 -9.87
C TRP A 90 4.07 -0.85 -11.28
N ASP A 91 3.38 -0.25 -12.23
CA ASP A 91 4.03 0.33 -13.39
C ASP A 91 4.78 1.58 -12.95
N LYS A 92 6.10 1.62 -13.16
CA LYS A 92 6.95 2.71 -12.70
C LYS A 92 6.59 4.05 -13.33
N SER A 93 6.34 4.07 -14.64
CA SER A 93 6.01 5.31 -15.35
C SER A 93 4.72 5.90 -14.81
N TYR A 94 3.71 5.05 -14.63
CA TYR A 94 2.43 5.47 -14.07
C TYR A 94 2.54 5.91 -12.60
N LEU A 95 3.30 5.19 -11.77
CA LEU A 95 3.57 5.62 -10.39
C LEU A 95 4.23 7.01 -10.34
N MET A 96 5.21 7.25 -11.21
CA MET A 96 5.88 8.56 -11.30
C MET A 96 4.93 9.68 -11.73
N GLU A 97 3.96 9.43 -12.62
CA GLU A 97 2.93 10.40 -12.99
C GLU A 97 2.02 10.78 -11.81
N LEU A 98 1.75 9.83 -10.91
CA LEU A 98 0.92 10.05 -9.73
C LEU A 98 1.62 10.82 -8.61
N LEU A 99 2.94 10.82 -8.55
CA LEU A 99 3.69 11.50 -7.49
C LEU A 99 3.65 13.02 -7.67
N ILE A 100 3.03 13.72 -6.75
CA ILE A 100 2.95 15.19 -6.71
C ILE A 100 3.95 15.71 -5.66
N PRO A 101 4.84 16.66 -6.01
CA PRO A 101 5.76 17.26 -5.05
C PRO A 101 5.03 17.83 -3.82
N GLY A 102 5.60 17.61 -2.64
CA GLY A 102 5.02 18.05 -1.36
C GLY A 102 4.07 17.05 -0.70
N GLU A 103 3.69 15.96 -1.37
CA GLU A 103 2.87 14.92 -0.75
C GLU A 103 3.70 14.02 0.16
N ASN A 104 3.08 13.58 1.26
CA ASN A 104 3.55 12.47 2.09
C ASN A 104 2.86 11.15 1.67
N PRO A 105 3.28 9.97 2.16
CA PRO A 105 2.69 8.69 1.77
C PRO A 105 1.17 8.61 1.96
N TRP A 106 0.65 9.13 3.07
CA TRP A 106 -0.80 9.12 3.34
C TRP A 106 -1.58 10.01 2.38
N ASN A 107 -1.04 11.20 2.07
CA ASN A 107 -1.64 12.09 1.07
C ASN A 107 -1.62 11.44 -0.30
N PHE A 108 -0.53 10.77 -0.68
CA PHE A 108 -0.45 10.02 -1.92
C PHE A 108 -1.55 8.94 -2.00
N GLU A 109 -1.78 8.16 -0.95
CA GLU A 109 -2.81 7.13 -0.95
C GLU A 109 -4.23 7.70 -1.04
N ILE A 110 -4.50 8.79 -0.32
CA ILE A 110 -5.81 9.47 -0.35
C ILE A 110 -6.02 10.18 -1.69
N MET A 111 -5.13 11.11 -2.03
CA MET A 111 -5.26 11.92 -3.24
C MET A 111 -5.01 11.13 -4.52
N GLY A 112 -4.12 10.14 -4.47
CA GLY A 112 -3.93 9.17 -5.54
C GLY A 112 -5.19 8.36 -5.83
N SER A 113 -5.96 8.00 -4.80
CA SER A 113 -7.26 7.33 -4.99
C SER A 113 -8.26 8.22 -5.73
N TYR A 114 -8.26 9.53 -5.49
CA TYR A 114 -9.04 10.49 -6.29
C TYR A 114 -8.52 10.60 -7.72
N ARG A 115 -7.22 10.82 -7.91
CA ARG A 115 -6.60 10.97 -9.24
C ARG A 115 -6.83 9.75 -10.13
N THR A 116 -6.82 8.56 -9.55
CA THR A 116 -7.00 7.28 -10.26
C THR A 116 -8.45 6.80 -10.33
N SER A 117 -9.43 7.60 -9.87
CA SER A 117 -10.82 7.17 -9.65
C SER A 117 -11.51 6.52 -10.85
N TYR A 118 -11.12 6.88 -12.06
CA TYR A 118 -11.70 6.36 -13.30
C TYR A 118 -10.70 5.58 -14.16
N ASP A 119 -9.50 5.35 -13.66
CA ASP A 119 -8.49 4.60 -14.39
C ASP A 119 -8.75 3.09 -14.33
N SER A 120 -8.42 2.40 -15.41
CA SER A 120 -8.43 0.94 -15.49
C SER A 120 -7.12 0.33 -14.98
N ASP A 121 -7.07 -1.00 -14.95
CA ASP A 121 -5.87 -1.82 -14.72
C ASP A 121 -5.32 -1.75 -13.29
N PHE A 122 -6.24 -1.60 -12.34
CA PHE A 122 -6.02 -1.71 -10.90
C PHE A 122 -6.57 -3.03 -10.38
N TYR A 123 -5.73 -3.78 -9.69
CA TYR A 123 -6.07 -5.13 -9.23
C TYR A 123 -5.68 -5.33 -7.77
N VAL A 124 -6.24 -6.37 -7.15
CA VAL A 124 -5.83 -6.86 -5.84
C VAL A 124 -5.76 -8.38 -5.86
N ILE A 125 -4.75 -8.94 -5.23
CA ILE A 125 -4.61 -10.38 -5.09
C ILE A 125 -5.69 -10.91 -4.12
N LYS A 126 -6.29 -12.06 -4.44
CA LYS A 126 -7.35 -12.70 -3.61
C LYS A 126 -6.81 -13.23 -2.30
N THR A 127 -5.55 -13.64 -2.29
CA THR A 127 -4.86 -14.15 -1.10
C THR A 127 -3.50 -13.47 -1.03
N PRO A 128 -3.13 -12.83 0.07
CA PRO A 128 -1.83 -12.18 0.22
C PRO A 128 -0.66 -13.10 -0.14
N LEU A 129 0.43 -12.52 -0.67
CA LEU A 129 1.65 -13.26 -1.03
C LEU A 129 2.28 -13.97 0.15
N CYS A 130 2.21 -13.35 1.31
CA CYS A 130 2.69 -13.86 2.58
C CYS A 130 1.96 -13.13 3.70
N LYS A 131 2.25 -13.51 4.95
CA LYS A 131 1.78 -12.76 6.11
C LYS A 131 2.65 -11.52 6.28
N PHE A 132 2.02 -10.37 6.40
CA PHE A 132 2.65 -9.09 6.70
C PHE A 132 2.23 -8.60 8.09
N VAL A 133 3.14 -7.94 8.77
CA VAL A 133 2.88 -7.24 10.02
C VAL A 133 3.22 -5.77 9.82
N ASN A 134 2.24 -4.90 9.96
CA ASN A 134 2.45 -3.46 9.98
C ASN A 134 2.93 -3.05 11.37
N ILE A 135 4.20 -2.65 11.49
CA ILE A 135 4.81 -2.36 12.79
C ILE A 135 4.58 -0.92 13.25
N ILE A 136 4.38 0.01 12.32
CA ILE A 136 4.18 1.43 12.64
C ILE A 136 2.92 1.93 11.93
N GLU A 137 1.99 2.51 12.67
CA GLU A 137 0.84 3.22 12.12
C GLU A 137 0.79 4.63 12.68
N LYS A 138 0.80 5.64 11.79
CA LYS A 138 0.74 7.07 12.16
C LYS A 138 1.75 7.48 13.22
N GLY A 139 2.97 6.96 13.10
CA GLY A 139 4.08 7.24 14.00
C GLY A 139 4.04 6.50 15.35
N CYS A 140 3.09 5.60 15.57
CA CYS A 140 2.96 4.79 16.76
C CYS A 140 3.28 3.31 16.49
N TRP A 141 3.86 2.61 17.48
CA TRP A 141 3.93 1.17 17.46
C TRP A 141 2.53 0.55 17.49
N THR A 142 2.25 -0.39 16.59
CA THR A 142 0.97 -1.10 16.60
C THR A 142 0.93 -2.18 17.68
N ASN A 143 -0.27 -2.60 18.12
CA ASN A 143 -0.37 -3.73 19.04
C ASN A 143 0.17 -5.04 18.41
N GLU A 144 0.02 -5.19 17.10
CA GLU A 144 0.58 -6.34 16.36
C GLU A 144 2.10 -6.35 16.40
N SER A 145 2.75 -5.17 16.29
CA SER A 145 4.20 -5.06 16.38
C SER A 145 4.75 -5.49 17.73
N ILE A 146 4.02 -5.21 18.82
CA ILE A 146 4.43 -5.61 20.18
C ILE A 146 4.35 -7.14 20.33
N VAL A 147 3.28 -7.75 19.83
CA VAL A 147 3.12 -9.21 19.83
C VAL A 147 4.21 -9.87 18.98
N TRP A 148 4.40 -9.37 17.76
CA TRP A 148 5.43 -9.87 16.84
C TRP A 148 6.84 -9.75 17.43
N ALA A 149 7.18 -8.61 18.01
CA ALA A 149 8.49 -8.36 18.60
C ALA A 149 8.78 -9.31 19.77
N ARG A 150 7.78 -9.57 20.62
CA ARG A 150 7.90 -10.56 21.71
C ARG A 150 8.13 -11.99 21.19
N GLN A 151 7.39 -12.39 20.16
CA GLN A 151 7.51 -13.72 19.54
C GLN A 151 8.86 -13.93 18.86
N ASN A 152 9.47 -12.86 18.34
CA ASN A 152 10.73 -12.90 17.60
C ASN A 152 11.94 -12.42 18.41
N ASN A 153 11.79 -12.17 19.73
CA ASN A 153 12.84 -11.66 20.61
C ASN A 153 13.47 -10.33 20.12
N VAL A 154 12.65 -9.46 19.51
CA VAL A 154 13.06 -8.14 19.03
C VAL A 154 12.72 -7.11 20.10
N GLN A 155 13.68 -6.25 20.46
CA GLN A 155 13.44 -5.12 21.35
C GLN A 155 12.94 -3.91 20.56
N LEU A 156 11.75 -3.43 20.89
CA LEU A 156 11.21 -2.18 20.36
C LEU A 156 11.65 -1.01 21.28
N ASN A 157 12.05 0.09 20.64
CA ASN A 157 12.38 1.29 21.37
C ASN A 157 11.12 2.14 21.62
N PHE A 158 10.49 1.95 22.78
CA PHE A 158 9.28 2.68 23.16
C PHE A 158 9.52 4.16 23.48
N SER A 159 10.77 4.57 23.71
CA SER A 159 11.10 5.98 23.89
C SER A 159 11.12 6.75 22.56
N SER A 160 11.33 6.06 21.44
CA SER A 160 11.35 6.69 20.12
C SER A 160 9.96 6.93 19.55
N ARG A 161 8.98 6.10 19.92
CA ARG A 161 7.61 6.14 19.42
C ARG A 161 6.62 5.65 20.48
N PRO A 162 5.46 6.33 20.65
CA PRO A 162 4.42 5.83 21.54
C PRO A 162 3.75 4.58 20.98
N ILE A 163 3.01 3.87 21.84
CA ILE A 163 2.15 2.75 21.45
C ILE A 163 0.79 3.30 21.04
N THR A 164 0.19 2.72 20.02
CA THR A 164 -1.17 3.04 19.59
C THR A 164 -2.16 2.84 20.74
N ASN A 165 -2.97 3.84 21.03
CA ASN A 165 -4.01 3.79 22.05
C ASN A 165 -5.42 3.78 21.43
N ASN A 166 -6.43 3.51 22.25
CA ASN A 166 -7.84 3.42 21.80
C ASN A 166 -8.34 4.73 21.17
N ALA A 167 -7.89 5.89 21.61
CA ALA A 167 -8.27 7.18 21.02
C ALA A 167 -7.70 7.33 19.61
N HIS A 168 -6.45 6.94 19.38
CA HIS A 168 -5.85 6.92 18.05
C HIS A 168 -6.61 5.99 17.10
N ILE A 169 -6.99 4.79 17.58
CA ILE A 169 -7.76 3.82 16.80
C ILE A 169 -9.13 4.40 16.40
N LEU A 170 -9.82 5.04 17.35
CA LEU A 170 -11.13 5.64 17.10
C LEU A 170 -11.05 6.76 16.05
N ILE A 171 -10.12 7.70 16.23
CA ILE A 171 -9.90 8.81 15.29
C ILE A 171 -9.55 8.27 13.90
N SER A 172 -8.73 7.23 13.81
CA SER A 172 -8.37 6.57 12.57
C SER A 172 -9.59 6.00 11.86
N LYS A 173 -10.45 5.27 12.58
CA LYS A 173 -11.71 4.71 12.05
C LYS A 173 -12.66 5.81 11.56
N MET A 174 -12.79 6.91 12.29
CA MET A 174 -13.63 8.05 11.87
C MET A 174 -13.11 8.69 10.58
N LYS A 175 -11.81 8.93 10.46
CA LYS A 175 -11.20 9.46 9.23
C LYS A 175 -11.40 8.51 8.05
N GLN A 176 -11.24 7.21 8.26
CA GLN A 176 -11.46 6.19 7.24
C GLN A 176 -12.93 6.14 6.80
N TYR A 177 -13.86 6.20 7.76
CA TYR A 177 -15.30 6.26 7.46
C TYR A 177 -15.65 7.50 6.62
N TYR A 178 -15.15 8.67 7.03
CA TYR A 178 -15.33 9.92 6.29
C TYR A 178 -14.79 9.80 4.85
N PHE A 179 -13.54 9.34 4.68
CA PHE A 179 -12.96 9.16 3.36
C PHE A 179 -13.76 8.19 2.49
N ASN A 180 -14.17 7.06 3.04
CA ASN A 180 -15.01 6.07 2.35
C ASN A 180 -16.36 6.67 1.89
N SER A 181 -16.92 7.56 2.69
CA SER A 181 -18.18 8.21 2.37
C SER A 181 -18.01 9.24 1.25
N VAL A 182 -16.96 10.07 1.34
CA VAL A 182 -16.68 11.11 0.32
C VAL A 182 -16.37 10.50 -1.04
N MET A 183 -15.61 9.41 -1.10
CA MET A 183 -15.29 8.73 -2.36
C MET A 183 -16.51 8.18 -3.09
N ARG A 184 -17.62 7.95 -2.39
CA ARG A 184 -18.88 7.46 -2.98
C ARG A 184 -19.77 8.56 -3.55
N ILE A 185 -19.51 9.82 -3.20
CA ILE A 185 -20.30 10.96 -3.71
C ILE A 185 -20.02 11.09 -5.22
N PRO A 186 -21.06 11.20 -6.06
CA PRO A 186 -20.88 11.54 -7.47
C PRO A 186 -20.31 12.96 -7.60
N TRP A 187 -19.24 13.11 -8.35
CA TRP A 187 -18.58 14.41 -8.66
C TRP A 187 -18.02 14.38 -10.06
#